data_310802b2006b144dc38b8ea202faec20
#
_entry.id   310802b2006b144dc38b8ea202faec20
#
_cell.length_a   1.000
_cell.length_b   1.000
_cell.length_c   1.000
_cell.angle_alpha   90.00
_cell.angle_beta   90.00
_cell.angle_gamma   90.00
#
_symmetry.space_group_name_H-M   'P 1'
#
loop_
_entity.id
_entity.type
_entity.pdbx_description
1 polymer ?
#
loop_
_entity_poly.entity_id
_entity_poly.type
_entity_poly.pdbx_seq_one_letter_code
_entity_poly.pdbx_strand_id
1 'polypeptide(L)'
;MDKKQDLLQTYKKRMIATAIVSSVGFGVMIGAGAAFLTAFLCWLLSFGSIWLTVGIGIGAALVSGVLLYFLRLRPTEQDVVRQIDRMGLEERAVTMAELRDVDTPMARLQRSDATTQIGGVSPRQVKKTFRLYTLPKGASAALGILLVAAIGMTTVTGLTQAGIIPDPGIVTPEQEKFVTVSYLVEEGGEIEGEADQILTSGEDATPVVAVAEDGWTFVRWSDGGKTTQRT
;
A
#
# COMPACT_ATOMS: atom_id res chain seq x y z
N MET A 1 -9.87 -41.59 -25.53
CA MET A 1 -8.70 -40.90 -24.95
C MET A 1 -9.01 -39.49 -24.40
N ASP A 2 -10.04 -38.80 -24.90
CA ASP A 2 -10.34 -37.38 -24.57
C ASP A 2 -10.90 -37.08 -23.18
N LYS A 3 -11.81 -37.90 -22.67
CA LYS A 3 -12.51 -37.62 -21.40
C LYS A 3 -11.60 -37.65 -20.15
N LYS A 4 -10.49 -38.36 -20.25
CA LYS A 4 -9.46 -38.55 -19.23
C LYS A 4 -8.56 -37.33 -19.05
N GLN A 5 -8.07 -36.80 -20.18
CA GLN A 5 -7.23 -35.61 -20.21
C GLN A 5 -8.03 -34.36 -19.77
N ASP A 6 -9.31 -34.32 -20.08
CA ASP A 6 -10.20 -33.23 -19.74
C ASP A 6 -10.47 -33.18 -18.20
N LEU A 7 -10.63 -34.32 -17.53
CA LEU A 7 -10.79 -34.38 -16.07
C LEU A 7 -9.53 -33.88 -15.35
N LEU A 8 -8.36 -34.44 -15.67
CA LEU A 8 -7.11 -34.01 -15.04
C LEU A 8 -6.79 -32.54 -15.30
N GLN A 9 -7.07 -32.04 -16.50
CA GLN A 9 -6.94 -30.62 -16.82
C GLN A 9 -7.92 -29.75 -16.00
N THR A 10 -9.15 -30.22 -15.82
CA THR A 10 -10.14 -29.51 -15.01
C THR A 10 -9.69 -29.40 -13.55
N TYR A 11 -9.13 -30.47 -12.99
CA TYR A 11 -8.57 -30.46 -11.63
C TYR A 11 -7.37 -29.53 -11.51
N LYS A 12 -6.45 -29.61 -12.47
CA LYS A 12 -5.27 -28.73 -12.53
C LYS A 12 -5.66 -27.26 -12.60
N LYS A 13 -6.62 -26.91 -13.45
CA LYS A 13 -7.14 -25.52 -13.58
C LYS A 13 -7.73 -25.03 -12.26
N ARG A 14 -8.49 -25.83 -11.54
CA ARG A 14 -9.07 -25.46 -10.24
C ARG A 14 -7.99 -25.27 -9.16
N MET A 15 -7.00 -26.14 -9.13
CA MET A 15 -5.91 -26.06 -8.19
C MET A 15 -5.06 -24.80 -8.43
N ILE A 16 -4.79 -24.47 -9.70
CA ILE A 16 -4.15 -23.21 -10.10
C ILE A 16 -5.00 -22.00 -9.69
N ALA A 17 -6.31 -22.03 -9.93
CA ALA A 17 -7.20 -20.95 -9.51
C ALA A 17 -7.20 -20.75 -7.99
N THR A 18 -7.21 -21.83 -7.21
CA THR A 18 -7.10 -21.76 -5.75
C THR A 18 -5.76 -21.17 -5.31
N ALA A 19 -4.66 -21.58 -5.94
CA ALA A 19 -3.33 -21.04 -5.66
C ALA A 19 -3.24 -19.55 -5.97
N ILE A 20 -3.81 -19.10 -7.09
CA ILE A 20 -3.88 -17.69 -7.48
C ILE A 20 -4.70 -16.89 -6.45
N VAL A 21 -5.90 -17.35 -6.09
CA VAL A 21 -6.75 -16.65 -5.10
C VAL A 21 -6.03 -16.53 -3.76
N SER A 22 -5.35 -17.59 -3.33
CA SER A 22 -4.58 -17.58 -2.07
C SER A 22 -3.38 -16.63 -2.16
N SER A 23 -2.62 -16.63 -3.26
CA SER A 23 -1.46 -15.74 -3.45
C SER A 23 -1.89 -14.28 -3.49
N VAL A 24 -3.01 -13.97 -4.15
CA VAL A 24 -3.60 -12.62 -4.15
C VAL A 24 -4.01 -12.21 -2.74
N GLY A 25 -4.67 -13.09 -1.99
CA GLY A 25 -5.08 -12.81 -0.61
C GLY A 25 -3.89 -12.48 0.31
N PHE A 26 -2.82 -13.28 0.26
CA PHE A 26 -1.60 -13.00 1.02
C PHE A 26 -0.86 -11.77 0.48
N GLY A 27 -0.84 -11.57 -0.82
CA GLY A 27 -0.25 -10.37 -1.44
C GLY A 27 -0.94 -9.08 -0.97
N VAL A 28 -2.27 -9.06 -0.97
CA VAL A 28 -3.06 -7.92 -0.46
C VAL A 28 -2.81 -7.69 1.03
N MET A 29 -2.66 -8.77 1.83
CA MET A 29 -2.34 -8.65 3.25
C MET A 29 -0.98 -7.97 3.48
N ILE A 30 0.05 -8.39 2.74
CA ILE A 30 1.39 -7.79 2.80
C ILE A 30 1.35 -6.34 2.30
N GLY A 31 0.65 -6.08 1.19
CA GLY A 31 0.48 -4.74 0.64
C GLY A 31 -0.25 -3.79 1.57
N ALA A 32 -1.30 -4.24 2.25
CA ALA A 32 -2.01 -3.45 3.26
C ALA A 32 -1.11 -3.13 4.46
N GLY A 33 -0.29 -4.09 4.92
CA GLY A 33 0.70 -3.85 5.97
C GLY A 33 1.76 -2.82 5.54
N ALA A 34 2.27 -2.92 4.32
CA ALA A 34 3.22 -1.96 3.76
C ALA A 34 2.59 -0.56 3.62
N ALA A 35 1.37 -0.46 3.12
CA ALA A 35 0.63 0.80 3.02
C ALA A 35 0.42 1.44 4.39
N PHE A 36 0.00 0.65 5.39
CA PHE A 36 -0.17 1.14 6.76
C PHE A 36 1.13 1.70 7.34
N LEU A 37 2.23 0.94 7.24
CA LEU A 37 3.54 1.37 7.74
C LEU A 37 4.03 2.63 7.02
N THR A 38 3.88 2.70 5.70
CA THR A 38 4.28 3.87 4.93
C THR A 38 3.42 5.08 5.28
N ALA A 39 2.09 4.93 5.41
CA ALA A 39 1.21 6.01 5.82
C ALA A 39 1.54 6.50 7.23
N PHE A 40 1.80 5.59 8.16
CA PHE A 40 2.20 5.92 9.52
C PHE A 40 3.51 6.69 9.58
N LEU A 41 4.53 6.24 8.82
CA LEU A 41 5.82 6.94 8.74
C LEU A 41 5.68 8.31 8.07
N CYS A 42 4.91 8.42 7.00
CA CYS A 42 4.63 9.69 6.34
C CYS A 42 3.95 10.68 7.29
N TRP A 43 2.98 10.21 8.08
CA TRP A 43 2.31 11.02 9.07
C TRP A 43 3.26 11.45 10.20
N LEU A 44 4.10 10.53 10.71
CA LEU A 44 5.06 10.79 11.79
C LEU A 44 6.16 11.80 11.38
N LEU A 45 6.62 11.70 10.12
CA LEU A 45 7.70 12.55 9.59
C LEU A 45 7.17 13.82 8.93
N SER A 46 5.85 14.06 8.96
CA SER A 46 5.19 15.17 8.26
C SER A 46 5.58 15.28 6.78
N PHE A 47 6.03 14.15 6.22
CA PHE A 47 6.46 14.01 4.84
C PHE A 47 5.38 13.22 4.10
N GLY A 48 4.44 13.88 3.47
CA GLY A 48 3.31 13.16 2.99
C GLY A 48 3.01 13.29 1.50
N SER A 49 3.05 12.16 0.80
CA SER A 49 2.35 12.00 -0.46
C SER A 49 1.45 10.78 -0.34
N ILE A 50 0.14 10.99 -0.42
CA ILE A 50 -0.86 9.91 -0.45
C ILE A 50 -0.57 8.93 -1.59
N TRP A 51 -0.06 9.43 -2.72
CA TRP A 51 0.34 8.64 -3.87
C TRP A 51 1.50 7.69 -3.59
N LEU A 52 2.45 8.11 -2.75
CA LEU A 52 3.57 7.28 -2.31
C LEU A 52 3.05 6.08 -1.51
N THR A 53 2.17 6.33 -0.55
CA THR A 53 1.56 5.29 0.30
C THR A 53 0.79 4.27 -0.52
N VAL A 54 -0.07 4.74 -1.42
CA VAL A 54 -0.86 3.88 -2.31
C VAL A 54 0.05 3.11 -3.27
N GLY A 55 1.06 3.77 -3.85
CA GLY A 55 2.01 3.15 -4.77
C GLY A 55 2.82 2.04 -4.12
N ILE A 56 3.36 2.25 -2.93
CA ILE A 56 4.11 1.23 -2.18
C ILE A 56 3.19 0.07 -1.78
N GLY A 57 1.97 0.35 -1.32
CA GLY A 57 1.01 -0.69 -0.96
C GLY A 57 0.65 -1.60 -2.13
N ILE A 58 0.31 -1.02 -3.29
CA ILE A 58 0.00 -1.78 -4.51
C ILE A 58 1.24 -2.54 -5.01
N GLY A 59 2.40 -1.88 -5.08
CA GLY A 59 3.66 -2.50 -5.49
C GLY A 59 4.02 -3.70 -4.61
N ALA A 60 3.96 -3.56 -3.30
CA ALA A 60 4.21 -4.64 -2.35
C ALA A 60 3.21 -5.78 -2.50
N ALA A 61 1.92 -5.49 -2.72
CA ALA A 61 0.89 -6.50 -2.95
C ALA A 61 1.17 -7.31 -4.22
N LEU A 62 1.49 -6.67 -5.32
CA LEU A 62 1.78 -7.31 -6.60
C LEU A 62 3.05 -8.17 -6.51
N VAL A 63 4.15 -7.60 -6.04
CA VAL A 63 5.44 -8.29 -5.93
C VAL A 63 5.32 -9.51 -5.01
N SER A 64 4.76 -9.34 -3.81
CA SER A 64 4.61 -10.44 -2.85
C SER A 64 3.63 -11.51 -3.34
N GLY A 65 2.53 -11.13 -3.97
CA GLY A 65 1.56 -12.06 -4.56
C GLY A 65 2.20 -12.92 -5.66
N VAL A 66 2.95 -12.30 -6.58
CA VAL A 66 3.67 -13.01 -7.65
C VAL A 66 4.75 -13.93 -7.08
N LEU A 67 5.57 -13.43 -6.16
CA LEU A 67 6.62 -14.24 -5.53
C LEU A 67 6.04 -15.45 -4.79
N LEU A 68 4.98 -15.27 -3.99
CA LEU A 68 4.33 -16.36 -3.27
C LEU A 68 3.74 -17.40 -4.22
N TYR A 69 3.14 -16.95 -5.33
CA TYR A 69 2.62 -17.88 -6.33
C TYR A 69 3.75 -18.75 -6.91
N PHE A 70 4.85 -18.16 -7.39
CA PHE A 70 5.92 -18.90 -8.04
C PHE A 70 6.75 -19.73 -7.08
N LEU A 71 7.07 -19.23 -5.89
CA LEU A 71 7.96 -19.88 -4.94
C LEU A 71 7.27 -20.96 -4.10
N ARG A 72 5.98 -20.80 -3.78
CA ARG A 72 5.33 -21.66 -2.79
C ARG A 72 3.98 -22.26 -3.19
N LEU A 73 3.20 -21.56 -3.98
CA LEU A 73 1.81 -21.92 -4.24
C LEU A 73 1.57 -22.55 -5.61
N ARG A 74 2.56 -22.54 -6.50
CA ARG A 74 2.44 -23.13 -7.83
C ARG A 74 2.27 -24.65 -7.71
N PRO A 75 1.10 -25.21 -8.09
CA PRO A 75 0.86 -26.63 -7.95
C PRO A 75 1.70 -27.42 -8.95
N THR A 76 2.38 -28.45 -8.46
CA THR A 76 3.11 -29.43 -9.27
C THR A 76 2.14 -30.52 -9.76
N GLU A 77 2.47 -31.25 -10.81
CA GLU A 77 1.63 -32.37 -11.29
C GLU A 77 1.44 -33.43 -10.20
N GLN A 78 2.50 -33.69 -9.42
CA GLN A 78 2.42 -34.61 -8.28
C GLN A 78 1.43 -34.15 -7.20
N ASP A 79 1.34 -32.85 -6.94
CA ASP A 79 0.39 -32.32 -5.96
C ASP A 79 -1.07 -32.51 -6.41
N VAL A 80 -1.31 -32.34 -7.72
CA VAL A 80 -2.63 -32.60 -8.33
C VAL A 80 -3.03 -34.04 -8.14
N VAL A 81 -2.12 -34.97 -8.43
CA VAL A 81 -2.35 -36.41 -8.34
C VAL A 81 -2.59 -36.85 -6.89
N ARG A 82 -1.74 -36.39 -5.95
CA ARG A 82 -1.91 -36.67 -4.51
C ARG A 82 -3.24 -36.11 -3.95
N GLN A 83 -3.65 -34.95 -4.46
CA GLN A 83 -4.92 -34.37 -4.01
C GLN A 83 -6.15 -35.14 -4.54
N ILE A 84 -6.02 -35.69 -5.75
CA ILE A 84 -7.06 -36.58 -6.34
C ILE A 84 -7.14 -37.88 -5.53
N ASP A 85 -6.01 -38.45 -5.14
CA ASP A 85 -6.01 -39.68 -4.31
C ASP A 85 -6.64 -39.47 -2.94
N ARG A 86 -6.49 -38.29 -2.32
CA ARG A 86 -7.19 -37.94 -1.07
C ARG A 86 -8.72 -37.92 -1.17
N MET A 87 -9.28 -37.98 -2.37
CA MET A 87 -10.72 -38.09 -2.58
C MET A 87 -11.24 -39.53 -2.50
N GLY A 88 -10.44 -40.48 -2.03
CA GLY A 88 -10.82 -41.87 -1.81
C GLY A 88 -10.41 -42.83 -2.95
N LEU A 89 -9.39 -42.45 -3.71
CA LEU A 89 -8.87 -43.27 -4.81
C LEU A 89 -7.72 -44.23 -4.38
N GLU A 90 -7.37 -44.24 -3.09
CA GLU A 90 -6.44 -45.23 -2.50
C GLU A 90 -5.11 -45.35 -3.31
N GLU A 91 -4.46 -44.23 -3.57
CA GLU A 91 -3.20 -44.14 -4.33
C GLU A 91 -3.24 -44.60 -5.80
N ARG A 92 -4.44 -44.87 -6.33
CA ARG A 92 -4.60 -45.32 -7.73
C ARG A 92 -4.25 -44.25 -8.74
N ALA A 93 -4.43 -42.97 -8.43
CA ALA A 93 -4.07 -41.90 -9.28
C ALA A 93 -2.55 -41.68 -9.34
N VAL A 94 -1.83 -41.90 -8.22
CA VAL A 94 -0.36 -41.88 -8.17
C VAL A 94 0.18 -43.05 -8.99
N THR A 95 -0.29 -44.27 -8.76
CA THR A 95 0.11 -45.46 -9.52
C THR A 95 -0.14 -45.28 -11.02
N MET A 96 -1.25 -44.66 -11.42
CA MET A 96 -1.54 -44.37 -12.83
C MET A 96 -0.53 -43.38 -13.42
N ALA A 97 -0.11 -42.38 -12.65
CA ALA A 97 0.87 -41.39 -13.10
C ALA A 97 2.27 -41.99 -13.24
N GLU A 98 2.68 -42.82 -12.27
CA GLU A 98 3.97 -43.55 -12.30
C GLU A 98 4.07 -44.57 -13.43
N LEU A 99 2.97 -45.26 -13.71
CA LEU A 99 2.89 -46.26 -14.80
C LEU A 99 2.58 -45.64 -16.17
N ARG A 100 2.65 -44.32 -16.32
CA ARG A 100 2.27 -43.62 -17.54
C ARG A 100 3.04 -44.11 -18.78
N ASP A 101 4.32 -44.35 -18.61
CA ASP A 101 5.25 -44.70 -19.69
C ASP A 101 5.61 -46.22 -19.71
N VAL A 102 4.97 -47.02 -18.82
CA VAL A 102 5.16 -48.47 -18.73
C VAL A 102 4.09 -49.20 -19.55
N ASP A 103 4.48 -49.95 -20.55
CA ASP A 103 3.55 -50.70 -21.42
C ASP A 103 3.57 -52.21 -21.16
N THR A 104 3.09 -52.63 -19.97
CA THR A 104 2.88 -54.00 -19.61
C THR A 104 1.37 -54.32 -19.50
N PRO A 105 0.92 -55.56 -19.67
CA PRO A 105 -0.50 -55.92 -19.50
C PRO A 105 -1.05 -55.54 -18.12
N MET A 106 -0.24 -55.64 -17.05
CA MET A 106 -0.61 -55.28 -15.70
C MET A 106 -0.75 -53.73 -15.59
N ALA A 107 0.18 -52.96 -16.12
CA ALA A 107 0.09 -51.48 -16.11
C ALA A 107 -1.12 -50.99 -16.89
N ARG A 108 -1.53 -51.63 -17.99
CA ARG A 108 -2.74 -51.31 -18.72
C ARG A 108 -4.00 -51.55 -17.90
N LEU A 109 -4.09 -52.68 -17.19
CA LEU A 109 -5.19 -53.01 -16.28
C LEU A 109 -5.30 -52.00 -15.11
N GLN A 110 -4.20 -51.70 -14.45
CA GLN A 110 -4.17 -50.75 -13.35
C GLN A 110 -4.56 -49.33 -13.82
N ARG A 111 -4.08 -48.90 -14.99
CA ARG A 111 -4.52 -47.63 -15.60
C ARG A 111 -6.00 -47.62 -15.96
N SER A 112 -6.54 -48.75 -16.45
CA SER A 112 -7.98 -48.89 -16.76
C SER A 112 -8.86 -48.79 -15.52
N ASP A 113 -8.48 -49.50 -14.42
CA ASP A 113 -9.18 -49.47 -13.15
C ASP A 113 -9.15 -48.07 -12.53
N ALA A 114 -7.98 -47.43 -12.42
CA ALA A 114 -7.84 -46.07 -11.93
C ALA A 114 -8.73 -45.08 -12.73
N THR A 115 -8.80 -45.26 -14.07
CA THR A 115 -9.64 -44.42 -14.92
C THR A 115 -11.10 -44.51 -14.62
N THR A 116 -11.57 -45.74 -14.42
CA THR A 116 -12.99 -46.00 -14.12
C THR A 116 -13.37 -45.38 -12.79
N GLN A 117 -12.51 -45.50 -11.80
CA GLN A 117 -12.71 -44.89 -10.45
C GLN A 117 -12.68 -43.38 -10.48
N ILE A 118 -11.70 -42.76 -11.19
CA ILE A 118 -11.62 -41.29 -11.38
C ILE A 118 -12.88 -40.78 -12.08
N GLY A 119 -13.40 -41.51 -13.06
CA GLY A 119 -14.62 -41.14 -13.78
C GLY A 119 -15.89 -41.18 -12.90
N GLY A 120 -15.87 -41.91 -11.78
CA GLY A 120 -16.95 -42.00 -10.80
C GLY A 120 -16.99 -40.82 -9.82
N VAL A 121 -15.93 -40.00 -9.74
CA VAL A 121 -15.88 -38.84 -8.83
C VAL A 121 -16.85 -37.75 -9.29
N SER A 122 -17.81 -37.40 -8.42
CA SER A 122 -18.79 -36.38 -8.79
C SER A 122 -18.21 -34.96 -8.84
N PRO A 123 -18.71 -34.08 -9.74
CA PRO A 123 -18.29 -32.67 -9.78
C PRO A 123 -18.52 -31.92 -8.47
N ARG A 124 -19.48 -32.37 -7.65
CA ARG A 124 -19.75 -31.77 -6.31
C ARG A 124 -18.65 -32.11 -5.30
N GLN A 125 -18.13 -33.34 -5.32
CA GLN A 125 -16.99 -33.73 -4.48
C GLN A 125 -15.76 -32.93 -4.83
N VAL A 126 -15.50 -32.70 -6.13
CA VAL A 126 -14.41 -31.85 -6.61
C VAL A 126 -14.53 -30.43 -6.06
N LYS A 127 -15.72 -29.82 -6.18
CA LYS A 127 -15.95 -28.46 -5.65
C LYS A 127 -15.76 -28.38 -4.14
N LYS A 128 -16.10 -29.42 -3.40
CA LYS A 128 -15.96 -29.47 -1.93
C LYS A 128 -14.49 -29.62 -1.49
N THR A 129 -13.72 -30.40 -2.23
CA THR A 129 -12.30 -30.67 -1.95
C THR A 129 -11.39 -29.52 -2.39
N PHE A 130 -11.65 -28.96 -3.57
CA PHE A 130 -10.95 -27.78 -4.09
C PHE A 130 -11.72 -26.51 -3.78
N ARG A 131 -11.66 -26.04 -2.52
CA ARG A 131 -12.24 -24.74 -2.16
C ARG A 131 -11.40 -23.64 -2.78
N LEU A 132 -12.06 -22.69 -3.46
CA LEU A 132 -11.41 -21.52 -4.08
C LEU A 132 -10.75 -20.60 -3.04
N TYR A 133 -11.20 -20.64 -1.80
CA TYR A 133 -10.67 -19.82 -0.72
C TYR A 133 -10.07 -20.70 0.37
N THR A 134 -8.76 -20.65 0.51
CA THR A 134 -7.99 -21.50 1.43
C THR A 134 -7.28 -20.72 2.53
N LEU A 135 -7.48 -19.40 2.62
CA LEU A 135 -6.92 -18.61 3.73
C LEU A 135 -7.52 -19.12 5.06
N PRO A 136 -6.68 -19.42 6.05
CA PRO A 136 -7.16 -19.80 7.37
C PRO A 136 -7.98 -18.64 7.97
N LYS A 137 -8.97 -18.98 8.81
CA LYS A 137 -9.88 -17.99 9.42
C LYS A 137 -9.14 -16.83 10.11
N GLY A 138 -8.01 -17.13 10.78
CA GLY A 138 -7.16 -16.11 11.38
C GLY A 138 -6.54 -15.14 10.37
N ALA A 139 -6.05 -15.65 9.23
CA ALA A 139 -5.47 -14.80 8.18
C ALA A 139 -6.52 -13.94 7.49
N SER A 140 -7.75 -14.42 7.31
CA SER A 140 -8.83 -13.58 6.75
C SER A 140 -9.27 -12.47 7.71
N ALA A 141 -9.29 -12.74 9.02
CA ALA A 141 -9.54 -11.70 10.02
C ALA A 141 -8.40 -10.67 10.07
N ALA A 142 -7.15 -11.13 10.06
CA ALA A 142 -5.97 -10.26 10.00
C ALA A 142 -5.97 -9.38 8.75
N LEU A 143 -6.33 -9.93 7.57
CA LEU A 143 -6.49 -9.17 6.33
C LEU A 143 -7.52 -8.06 6.49
N GLY A 144 -8.69 -8.35 7.07
CA GLY A 144 -9.72 -7.35 7.33
C GLY A 144 -9.23 -6.22 8.23
N ILE A 145 -8.59 -6.56 9.35
CA ILE A 145 -8.03 -5.59 10.30
C ILE A 145 -6.96 -4.71 9.62
N LEU A 146 -6.02 -5.32 8.89
CA LEU A 146 -4.97 -4.58 8.19
C LEU A 146 -5.50 -3.65 7.11
N LEU A 147 -6.53 -4.07 6.37
CA LEU A 147 -7.17 -3.21 5.36
C LEU A 147 -7.83 -2.00 6.01
N VAL A 148 -8.59 -2.21 7.08
CA VAL A 148 -9.24 -1.10 7.81
C VAL A 148 -8.18 -0.16 8.39
N ALA A 149 -7.12 -0.68 8.99
CA ALA A 149 -6.03 0.11 9.53
C ALA A 149 -5.29 0.90 8.44
N ALA A 150 -5.00 0.27 7.30
CA ALA A 150 -4.34 0.92 6.17
C ALA A 150 -5.19 2.06 5.59
N ILE A 151 -6.48 1.82 5.36
CA ILE A 151 -7.42 2.85 4.88
C ILE A 151 -7.53 3.99 5.90
N GLY A 152 -7.72 3.67 7.18
CA GLY A 152 -7.82 4.66 8.25
C GLY A 152 -6.58 5.54 8.32
N MET A 153 -5.39 4.94 8.34
CA MET A 153 -4.13 5.69 8.42
C MET A 153 -3.86 6.51 7.15
N THR A 154 -4.16 5.98 5.98
CA THR A 154 -4.04 6.75 4.71
C THR A 154 -4.99 7.94 4.70
N THR A 155 -6.20 7.79 5.25
CA THR A 155 -7.18 8.89 5.40
C THR A 155 -6.65 9.95 6.36
N VAL A 156 -6.11 9.56 7.52
CA VAL A 156 -5.50 10.50 8.48
C VAL A 156 -4.37 11.28 7.80
N THR A 157 -3.45 10.61 7.14
CA THR A 157 -2.35 11.27 6.39
C THR A 157 -2.88 12.24 5.35
N GLY A 158 -3.93 11.87 4.61
CA GLY A 158 -4.57 12.76 3.62
C GLY A 158 -5.23 13.99 4.24
N LEU A 159 -5.90 13.84 5.37
CA LEU A 159 -6.54 14.94 6.11
C LEU A 159 -5.51 15.89 6.74
N THR A 160 -4.37 15.36 7.20
CA THR A 160 -3.24 16.16 7.67
C THR A 160 -2.64 16.98 6.52
N GLN A 161 -2.44 16.37 5.34
CA GLN A 161 -1.98 17.10 4.15
C GLN A 161 -2.96 18.20 3.70
N ALA A 162 -4.25 17.97 3.85
CA ALA A 162 -5.28 18.97 3.54
C ALA A 162 -5.41 20.08 4.61
N GLY A 163 -4.63 20.02 5.70
CA GLY A 163 -4.67 20.98 6.79
C GLY A 163 -5.92 20.86 7.68
N ILE A 164 -6.69 19.78 7.56
CA ILE A 164 -7.92 19.54 8.34
C ILE A 164 -7.59 18.99 9.72
N ILE A 165 -6.57 18.15 9.81
CA ILE A 165 -6.06 17.59 11.08
C ILE A 165 -4.67 18.19 11.32
N PRO A 166 -4.38 18.64 12.57
CA PRO A 166 -3.05 19.17 12.89
C PRO A 166 -1.98 18.11 12.70
N ASP A 167 -0.79 18.54 12.27
CA ASP A 167 0.41 17.73 12.17
C ASP A 167 0.83 17.24 13.56
N PRO A 168 1.29 15.99 13.72
CA PRO A 168 1.81 15.49 15.00
C PRO A 168 3.03 16.25 15.52
N GLY A 169 3.72 17.03 14.70
CA GLY A 169 4.77 17.95 15.12
C GLY A 169 6.05 17.29 15.64
N ILE A 170 6.22 15.96 15.43
CA ILE A 170 7.34 15.21 16.03
C ILE A 170 8.65 15.48 15.27
N VAL A 171 8.59 15.89 14.02
CA VAL A 171 9.77 16.07 13.16
C VAL A 171 9.73 17.34 12.32
N THR A 172 8.65 18.11 12.33
CA THR A 172 8.66 19.43 11.69
C THR A 172 9.56 20.35 12.52
N PRO A 173 10.71 20.80 12.00
CA PRO A 173 11.26 22.04 12.50
C PRO A 173 10.13 23.07 12.34
N GLU A 174 9.80 23.76 13.41
CA GLU A 174 8.89 24.90 13.40
C GLU A 174 9.25 25.71 12.15
N GLN A 175 8.35 25.75 11.18
CA GLN A 175 8.61 26.57 9.99
C GLN A 175 8.65 27.99 10.52
N GLU A 176 9.86 28.53 10.67
CA GLU A 176 10.06 29.93 11.00
C GLU A 176 9.27 30.73 9.98
N LYS A 177 8.14 31.28 10.43
CA LYS A 177 7.34 32.18 9.61
C LYS A 177 8.11 33.48 9.49
N PHE A 178 8.77 33.68 8.38
CA PHE A 178 9.38 34.94 8.05
C PHE A 178 8.31 35.94 7.69
N VAL A 179 8.41 37.12 8.28
CA VAL A 179 7.58 38.30 7.98
C VAL A 179 8.50 39.35 7.40
N THR A 180 8.14 39.86 6.24
CA THR A 180 8.86 41.01 5.65
C THR A 180 8.18 42.30 6.10
N VAL A 181 8.94 43.15 6.74
CA VAL A 181 8.52 44.51 7.14
C VAL A 181 9.25 45.49 6.22
N SER A 182 8.49 46.33 5.49
CA SER A 182 9.05 47.34 4.59
C SER A 182 8.56 48.71 5.03
N TYR A 183 9.49 49.61 5.24
CA TYR A 183 9.24 51.02 5.52
C TYR A 183 9.40 51.81 4.23
N LEU A 184 8.36 52.52 3.83
CA LEU A 184 8.32 53.29 2.59
C LEU A 184 8.09 54.76 2.88
N VAL A 185 8.72 55.63 2.11
CA VAL A 185 8.48 57.08 2.11
C VAL A 185 7.63 57.45 0.92
N GLU A 186 6.60 58.27 1.13
CA GLU A 186 5.76 58.74 0.02
C GLU A 186 6.46 59.87 -0.74
N GLU A 187 6.80 60.99 -0.07
CA GLU A 187 7.54 62.14 -0.65
C GLU A 187 8.26 62.93 0.45
N GLY A 188 9.37 63.58 0.11
CA GLY A 188 10.01 64.59 0.93
C GLY A 188 10.76 64.10 2.16
N GLY A 189 11.31 62.88 2.09
CA GLY A 189 12.12 62.33 3.17
C GLY A 189 12.82 61.03 2.79
N GLU A 190 13.55 60.47 3.73
CA GLU A 190 14.21 59.17 3.62
C GLU A 190 14.08 58.37 4.91
N ILE A 191 14.31 57.08 4.83
CA ILE A 191 14.39 56.20 5.99
C ILE A 191 15.85 55.95 6.31
N GLU A 192 16.27 56.36 7.47
CA GLU A 192 17.57 56.01 8.03
C GLU A 192 17.47 54.69 8.81
N GLY A 193 18.26 53.71 8.43
CA GLY A 193 18.21 52.34 8.94
C GLY A 193 17.87 51.32 7.85
N GLU A 194 17.54 50.10 8.26
CA GLU A 194 17.21 49.02 7.31
C GLU A 194 15.71 49.08 6.96
N ALA A 195 15.41 49.62 5.76
CA ALA A 195 14.03 49.85 5.33
C ALA A 195 13.27 48.57 5.03
N ASP A 196 13.96 47.50 4.57
CA ASP A 196 13.38 46.18 4.30
C ASP A 196 14.00 45.13 5.26
N GLN A 197 13.19 44.58 6.14
CA GLN A 197 13.63 43.63 7.16
C GLN A 197 12.89 42.33 7.01
N ILE A 198 13.61 41.21 7.06
CA ILE A 198 13.02 39.86 7.10
C ILE A 198 13.20 39.36 8.53
N LEU A 199 12.10 39.21 9.23
CA LEU A 199 12.05 38.86 10.66
C LEU A 199 11.37 37.50 10.86
N THR A 200 11.76 36.78 11.89
CA THR A 200 11.01 35.63 12.36
C THR A 200 9.73 36.12 13.07
N SER A 201 8.62 35.43 12.90
CA SER A 201 7.36 35.81 13.56
C SER A 201 7.51 35.91 15.08
N GLY A 202 7.31 37.10 15.63
CA GLY A 202 7.49 37.40 17.07
C GLY A 202 8.83 38.04 17.41
N GLU A 203 9.70 38.28 16.44
CA GLU A 203 10.95 39.06 16.58
C GLU A 203 10.66 40.52 16.37
N ASP A 204 11.32 41.39 17.18
CA ASP A 204 11.20 42.84 17.05
C ASP A 204 12.03 43.34 15.89
N ALA A 205 11.49 44.32 15.12
CA ALA A 205 12.20 44.94 14.02
C ALA A 205 13.36 45.83 14.55
N THR A 206 14.42 45.95 13.75
CA THR A 206 15.47 46.95 14.07
C THR A 206 14.91 48.35 13.90
N PRO A 207 15.28 49.30 14.78
CA PRO A 207 14.72 50.63 14.73
C PRO A 207 15.13 51.35 13.45
N VAL A 208 14.17 52.07 12.85
CA VAL A 208 14.34 52.96 11.72
C VAL A 208 13.94 54.37 12.10
N VAL A 209 14.50 55.39 11.43
CA VAL A 209 14.18 56.78 11.66
C VAL A 209 13.73 57.43 10.36
N ALA A 210 12.57 58.09 10.40
CA ALA A 210 12.13 58.93 9.28
C ALA A 210 12.81 60.29 9.34
N VAL A 211 13.56 60.63 8.29
CA VAL A 211 14.28 61.89 8.15
C VAL A 211 13.60 62.73 7.06
N ALA A 212 13.15 63.94 7.43
CA ALA A 212 12.52 64.85 6.48
C ALA A 212 13.59 65.66 5.71
N GLU A 213 13.40 65.85 4.40
CA GLU A 213 14.19 66.72 3.57
C GLU A 213 13.94 68.21 3.87
N ASP A 214 14.84 69.12 3.36
CA ASP A 214 14.67 70.53 3.55
C ASP A 214 13.33 71.07 3.03
N GLY A 215 12.60 71.69 3.89
CA GLY A 215 11.26 72.18 3.61
C GLY A 215 10.09 71.24 3.89
N TRP A 216 10.40 70.02 4.29
CA TRP A 216 9.42 68.99 4.67
C TRP A 216 9.42 68.79 6.18
N THR A 217 8.32 68.16 6.67
CA THR A 217 8.18 67.84 8.10
C THR A 217 7.52 66.48 8.22
N PHE A 218 8.10 65.58 9.02
CA PHE A 218 7.46 64.32 9.34
C PHE A 218 6.14 64.53 10.09
N VAL A 219 5.08 63.91 9.62
CA VAL A 219 3.73 64.04 10.21
C VAL A 219 3.37 62.80 11.02
N ARG A 220 3.41 61.66 10.41
CA ARG A 220 3.05 60.38 11.05
C ARG A 220 3.38 59.18 10.15
N TRP A 221 3.47 58.03 10.73
CA TRP A 221 3.45 56.75 10.04
C TRP A 221 2.01 56.41 9.59
N SER A 222 1.89 55.42 8.69
CA SER A 222 0.61 54.96 8.13
C SER A 222 -0.38 54.38 9.20
N ASP A 223 0.17 53.83 10.29
CA ASP A 223 -0.61 53.33 11.44
C ASP A 223 -0.96 54.40 12.48
N GLY A 224 -0.59 55.67 12.23
CA GLY A 224 -0.87 56.80 13.08
C GLY A 224 0.20 57.14 14.12
N GLY A 225 1.31 56.40 14.19
CA GLY A 225 2.47 56.73 15.04
C GLY A 225 3.09 58.06 14.68
N LYS A 226 3.39 58.91 15.69
CA LYS A 226 3.89 60.29 15.51
C LYS A 226 5.36 60.46 15.86
N THR A 227 6.04 59.43 16.36
CA THR A 227 7.48 59.44 16.64
C THR A 227 8.25 59.16 15.35
N THR A 228 9.29 59.91 15.09
CA THR A 228 10.16 59.69 13.90
C THR A 228 10.88 58.37 13.95
N GLN A 229 11.20 57.88 15.14
CA GLN A 229 11.80 56.55 15.35
C GLN A 229 10.72 55.50 15.51
N ARG A 230 10.94 54.32 14.92
CA ARG A 230 10.04 53.16 14.98
C ARG A 230 10.84 51.87 15.07
N THR A 231 10.31 50.91 15.81
CA THR A 231 10.72 49.49 15.90
C THR A 231 9.56 48.57 15.56
#